data_d679433c47f509794a5dd83f4e6ef040
#
_entry.id   d679433c47f509794a5dd83f4e6ef040
#
_cell.length_a   1.000
_cell.length_b   1.000
_cell.length_c   1.000
_cell.angle_alpha   90.00
_cell.angle_beta   90.00
_cell.angle_gamma   90.00
#
_symmetry.space_group_name_H-M   'P 1'
#
loop_
_entity.id
_entity.type
_entity.pdbx_description
1 polymer ?
#
loop_
_entity_poly.entity_id
_entity_poly.type
_entity_poly.pdbx_seq_one_letter_code
_entity_poly.pdbx_strand_id
1 'polypeptide(L)'
;AERDIVQLNTQEVSVPNVGSDVIQFIDYIDHNGYFEAITLSTDDLNRHTYYEQNKQRNDAQSTTTSYADFLKSLNMNAKINAFTPLYLDRITQLTNKTNQFNLTTKRYTMRDIEAIASDQQYITLYGRLSDKYGDNGLVAVSIGKIVDDTCHIDCWLMSCRVLKRDMEMAMFDALAQQCLQRGIYKIVG
;
A
#
# COMPACT_ATOMS: atom_id res chain seq x y z
N ALA A 1 30.31 24.42 4.35
CA ALA A 1 31.04 23.39 3.60
C ALA A 1 30.09 22.24 3.15
N GLU A 2 29.58 21.39 4.04
CA GLU A 2 28.71 20.27 3.63
C GLU A 2 27.34 20.73 3.09
N ARG A 3 26.72 21.70 3.72
CA ARG A 3 25.48 22.33 3.26
C ARG A 3 25.60 22.90 1.86
N ASP A 4 26.68 23.62 1.60
CA ASP A 4 26.92 24.28 0.30
C ASP A 4 27.08 23.23 -0.80
N ILE A 5 27.70 22.09 -0.50
CA ILE A 5 27.85 20.97 -1.43
C ILE A 5 26.46 20.39 -1.78
N VAL A 6 25.59 20.15 -0.79
CA VAL A 6 24.24 19.64 -1.03
C VAL A 6 23.40 20.64 -1.83
N GLN A 7 23.48 21.93 -1.47
CA GLN A 7 22.71 22.99 -2.11
C GLN A 7 23.13 23.21 -3.58
N LEU A 8 24.42 23.00 -3.89
CA LEU A 8 24.93 23.09 -5.25
C LEU A 8 24.58 21.87 -6.12
N ASN A 9 24.54 20.68 -5.53
CA ASN A 9 24.37 19.45 -6.29
C ASN A 9 22.91 18.92 -6.31
N THR A 10 22.04 19.40 -5.42
CA THR A 10 20.65 18.95 -5.28
C THR A 10 19.74 20.17 -5.08
N GLN A 11 19.43 20.87 -6.17
CA GLN A 11 18.66 22.13 -6.13
C GLN A 11 17.22 21.93 -5.63
N GLU A 12 16.66 20.72 -5.79
CA GLU A 12 15.33 20.34 -5.32
C GLU A 12 15.25 20.05 -3.81
N VAL A 13 16.39 20.02 -3.12
CA VAL A 13 16.46 19.76 -1.67
C VAL A 13 16.59 21.07 -0.90
N SER A 14 15.65 21.35 0.00
CA SER A 14 15.77 22.47 0.95
C SER A 14 16.87 22.18 1.96
N VAL A 15 17.84 23.10 2.08
CA VAL A 15 18.95 22.99 3.03
C VAL A 15 18.87 24.17 4.01
N PRO A 16 18.05 24.05 5.08
CA PRO A 16 17.82 25.16 6.01
C PRO A 16 19.10 25.52 6.79
N ASN A 17 19.23 26.80 7.09
CA ASN A 17 20.27 27.27 7.99
C ASN A 17 19.78 27.23 9.43
N VAL A 18 20.03 26.12 10.10
CA VAL A 18 19.59 25.91 11.49
C VAL A 18 20.53 26.49 12.54
N GLY A 19 21.60 27.21 12.12
CA GLY A 19 22.59 27.80 13.04
C GLY A 19 23.45 26.74 13.73
N SER A 20 23.97 27.08 14.91
CA SER A 20 24.82 26.21 15.71
C SER A 20 24.18 25.81 17.05
N ASP A 21 23.05 26.41 17.41
CA ASP A 21 22.34 26.11 18.65
C ASP A 21 21.38 24.93 18.44
N VAL A 22 21.75 23.77 18.95
CA VAL A 22 20.99 22.51 18.83
C VAL A 22 19.58 22.62 19.41
N ILE A 23 19.36 23.46 20.42
CA ILE A 23 18.05 23.64 21.07
C ILE A 23 17.05 24.26 20.08
N GLN A 24 17.51 25.09 19.16
CA GLN A 24 16.69 25.78 18.17
C GLN A 24 16.45 24.98 16.89
N PHE A 25 17.07 23.82 16.70
CA PHE A 25 16.94 23.04 15.46
C PHE A 25 15.50 22.63 15.17
N ILE A 26 14.77 22.19 16.19
CA ILE A 26 13.36 21.77 16.05
C ILE A 26 12.50 22.98 15.67
N ASP A 27 12.65 24.09 16.34
CA ASP A 27 11.87 25.30 16.07
C ASP A 27 12.12 25.84 14.65
N TYR A 28 13.37 25.80 14.17
CA TYR A 28 13.69 26.20 12.80
C TYR A 28 13.04 25.31 11.74
N ILE A 29 12.99 24.01 11.98
CA ILE A 29 12.41 23.04 11.04
C ILE A 29 10.90 23.16 11.06
N ASP A 30 10.29 23.27 12.23
CA ASP A 30 8.84 23.34 12.44
C ASP A 30 8.27 24.66 11.91
N HIS A 31 8.87 25.78 12.26
CA HIS A 31 8.42 27.11 11.84
C HIS A 31 8.35 27.30 10.31
N ASN A 32 9.22 26.61 9.57
CA ASN A 32 9.23 26.66 8.11
C ASN A 32 8.37 25.59 7.45
N GLY A 33 7.70 24.72 8.20
CA GLY A 33 6.78 23.72 7.68
C GLY A 33 7.39 22.69 6.73
N TYR A 34 8.70 22.40 6.83
CA TYR A 34 9.38 21.49 5.90
C TYR A 34 8.81 20.07 5.88
N PHE A 35 8.18 19.65 6.96
CA PHE A 35 7.60 18.32 7.10
C PHE A 35 6.07 18.33 7.19
N GLU A 36 5.45 19.47 6.98
CA GLU A 36 4.00 19.54 6.97
C GLU A 36 3.43 18.86 5.72
N ALA A 37 2.48 17.97 5.94
CA ALA A 37 1.78 17.33 4.85
C ALA A 37 0.78 18.32 4.22
N ILE A 38 0.92 18.59 2.93
CA ILE A 38 0.02 19.46 2.17
C ILE A 38 -1.40 18.87 2.13
N THR A 39 -1.51 17.53 2.19
CA THR A 39 -2.80 16.81 2.24
C THR A 39 -2.70 15.63 3.18
N LEU A 40 -3.68 15.50 4.08
CA LEU A 40 -3.83 14.32 4.92
C LEU A 40 -4.91 13.40 4.31
N SER A 41 -4.52 12.18 3.97
CA SER A 41 -5.50 11.17 3.58
C SER A 41 -6.22 10.62 4.82
N THR A 42 -7.41 10.04 4.62
CA THR A 42 -8.15 9.36 5.69
C THR A 42 -7.29 8.26 6.35
N ASP A 43 -6.41 7.62 5.60
CA ASP A 43 -5.46 6.62 6.12
C ASP A 43 -4.40 7.24 7.04
N ASP A 44 -3.95 8.46 6.74
CA ASP A 44 -2.98 9.15 7.58
C ASP A 44 -3.64 9.59 8.91
N LEU A 45 -4.90 10.01 8.88
CA LEU A 45 -5.68 10.33 10.08
C LEU A 45 -5.91 9.10 10.97
N ASN A 46 -6.12 7.93 10.36
CA ASN A 46 -6.36 6.68 11.09
C ASN A 46 -5.06 5.95 11.50
N ARG A 47 -3.89 6.53 11.23
CA ARG A 47 -2.60 5.88 11.49
C ARG A 47 -2.42 5.44 12.95
N HIS A 48 -2.79 6.28 13.89
CA HIS A 48 -2.71 5.96 15.33
C HIS A 48 -3.57 4.73 15.67
N THR A 49 -4.81 4.72 15.21
CA THR A 49 -5.73 3.58 15.39
C THR A 49 -5.16 2.29 14.82
N TYR A 50 -4.53 2.34 13.64
CA TYR A 50 -3.88 1.17 13.05
C TYR A 50 -2.72 0.64 13.90
N TYR A 51 -1.94 1.51 14.53
CA TYR A 51 -0.86 1.10 15.44
C TYR A 51 -1.39 0.43 16.70
N GLU A 52 -2.44 0.97 17.31
CA GLU A 52 -3.10 0.36 18.47
C GLU A 52 -3.67 -1.02 18.14
N GLN A 53 -4.40 -1.12 17.04
CA GLN A 53 -4.93 -2.40 16.55
C GLN A 53 -3.83 -3.43 16.27
N ASN A 54 -2.71 -3.00 15.67
CA ASN A 54 -1.58 -3.89 15.42
C ASN A 54 -0.91 -4.35 16.72
N LYS A 55 -0.81 -3.48 17.72
CA LYS A 55 -0.34 -3.87 19.04
C LYS A 55 -1.21 -4.98 19.65
N GLN A 56 -2.53 -4.82 19.62
CA GLN A 56 -3.46 -5.84 20.11
C GLN A 56 -3.31 -7.18 19.37
N ARG A 57 -3.08 -7.14 18.04
CA ARG A 57 -2.82 -8.35 17.24
C ARG A 57 -1.52 -9.04 17.65
N ASN A 58 -0.46 -8.28 17.86
CA ASN A 58 0.84 -8.81 18.27
C ASN A 58 0.77 -9.44 19.67
N ASP A 59 0.05 -8.80 20.60
CA ASP A 59 -0.18 -9.32 21.93
C ASP A 59 -0.97 -10.65 21.87
N ALA A 60 -2.02 -10.72 21.05
CA ALA A 60 -2.78 -11.93 20.83
C ALA A 60 -1.95 -13.05 20.18
N GLN A 61 -1.09 -12.70 19.22
CA GLN A 61 -0.19 -13.67 18.59
C GLN A 61 0.79 -14.27 19.60
N SER A 62 1.35 -13.45 20.50
CA SER A 62 2.32 -13.90 21.50
C SER A 62 1.72 -14.88 22.52
N THR A 63 0.41 -14.85 22.72
CA THR A 63 -0.31 -15.72 23.67
C THR A 63 -0.88 -16.98 23.01
N THR A 64 -0.79 -17.11 21.68
CA THR A 64 -1.36 -18.24 20.94
C THR A 64 -0.27 -19.28 20.61
N THR A 65 -0.58 -20.56 20.82
CA THR A 65 0.38 -21.67 20.66
C THR A 65 0.73 -21.96 19.20
N SER A 66 -0.19 -21.66 18.26
CA SER A 66 -0.06 -21.95 16.83
C SER A 66 -0.42 -20.72 16.03
N TYR A 67 0.38 -20.43 14.98
CA TYR A 67 0.08 -19.33 14.06
C TYR A 67 -1.24 -19.53 13.32
N ALA A 68 -1.58 -20.77 12.96
CA ALA A 68 -2.84 -21.10 12.32
C ALA A 68 -4.05 -20.80 13.23
N ASP A 69 -3.94 -21.10 14.52
CA ASP A 69 -5.00 -20.80 15.50
C ASP A 69 -5.10 -19.29 15.75
N PHE A 70 -3.98 -18.60 15.76
CA PHE A 70 -3.98 -17.13 15.78
C PHE A 70 -4.74 -16.56 14.58
N LEU A 71 -4.43 -16.96 13.33
CA LEU A 71 -5.15 -16.49 12.14
C LEU A 71 -6.66 -16.76 12.22
N LYS A 72 -7.05 -17.96 12.63
CA LYS A 72 -8.47 -18.29 12.85
C LYS A 72 -9.13 -17.38 13.88
N SER A 73 -8.41 -17.07 14.95
CA SER A 73 -8.91 -16.22 16.04
C SER A 73 -9.17 -14.78 15.62
N LEU A 74 -8.55 -14.32 14.53
CA LEU A 74 -8.73 -12.95 14.01
C LEU A 74 -10.11 -12.73 13.40
N ASN A 75 -10.83 -13.78 12.99
CA ASN A 75 -12.12 -13.69 12.29
C ASN A 75 -12.03 -12.71 11.10
N MET A 76 -11.04 -12.93 10.24
CA MET A 76 -10.75 -12.05 9.11
C MET A 76 -11.86 -12.08 8.06
N ASN A 77 -12.16 -10.92 7.51
CA ASN A 77 -13.06 -10.75 6.37
C ASN A 77 -12.34 -9.95 5.27
N ALA A 78 -12.14 -10.58 4.12
CA ALA A 78 -11.56 -9.96 2.95
C ALA A 78 -12.66 -9.57 1.94
N LYS A 79 -12.58 -8.36 1.39
CA LYS A 79 -13.40 -7.90 0.27
C LYS A 79 -12.48 -7.58 -0.89
N ILE A 80 -12.57 -8.38 -1.97
CA ILE A 80 -11.74 -8.24 -3.17
C ILE A 80 -12.67 -7.92 -4.35
N ASN A 81 -12.41 -6.81 -5.03
CA ASN A 81 -13.24 -6.35 -6.14
C ASN A 81 -12.37 -5.66 -7.20
N ALA A 82 -12.93 -5.50 -8.41
CA ALA A 82 -12.35 -4.67 -9.45
C ALA A 82 -12.24 -3.21 -9.02
N PHE A 83 -11.33 -2.45 -9.62
CA PHE A 83 -11.18 -1.03 -9.34
C PHE A 83 -12.50 -0.29 -9.53
N THR A 84 -12.77 0.63 -8.61
CA THR A 84 -13.95 1.52 -8.68
C THR A 84 -13.50 2.96 -8.49
N PRO A 85 -14.21 3.95 -9.05
CA PRO A 85 -13.83 5.37 -8.92
C PRO A 85 -13.59 5.82 -7.49
N LEU A 86 -14.36 5.27 -6.54
CA LEU A 86 -14.25 5.59 -5.12
C LEU A 86 -12.86 5.32 -4.51
N TYR A 87 -12.12 4.37 -5.05
CA TYR A 87 -10.87 3.90 -4.46
C TYR A 87 -9.62 4.21 -5.30
N LEU A 88 -9.75 4.86 -6.47
CA LEU A 88 -8.60 5.10 -7.36
C LEU A 88 -7.52 5.95 -6.71
N ASP A 89 -7.88 6.99 -5.94
CA ASP A 89 -6.93 7.80 -5.18
C ASP A 89 -6.12 6.95 -4.20
N ARG A 90 -6.83 6.09 -3.46
CA ARG A 90 -6.18 5.21 -2.47
C ARG A 90 -5.32 4.14 -3.13
N ILE A 91 -5.76 3.58 -4.25
CA ILE A 91 -4.98 2.64 -5.06
C ILE A 91 -3.71 3.30 -5.55
N THR A 92 -3.81 4.49 -6.16
CA THR A 92 -2.65 5.28 -6.61
C THR A 92 -1.68 5.57 -5.47
N GLN A 93 -2.20 6.01 -4.31
CA GLN A 93 -1.37 6.25 -3.13
C GLN A 93 -0.62 4.97 -2.69
N LEU A 94 -1.30 3.83 -2.67
CA LEU A 94 -0.72 2.57 -2.23
C LEU A 94 0.39 2.10 -3.18
N THR A 95 0.21 2.24 -4.52
CA THR A 95 1.24 1.91 -5.49
C THR A 95 2.49 2.76 -5.32
N ASN A 96 2.37 4.00 -4.85
CA ASN A 96 3.48 4.92 -4.68
C ASN A 96 4.16 4.84 -3.30
N LYS A 97 3.42 4.43 -2.24
CA LYS A 97 3.96 4.35 -0.87
C LYS A 97 4.45 2.95 -0.46
N THR A 98 4.10 1.88 -1.20
CA THR A 98 4.43 0.51 -0.81
C THR A 98 5.76 0.07 -1.39
N ASN A 99 6.69 -0.38 -0.51
CA ASN A 99 8.02 -0.85 -0.88
C ASN A 99 8.29 -2.30 -0.42
N GLN A 100 7.73 -2.74 0.70
CA GLN A 100 8.08 -4.04 1.30
C GLN A 100 7.52 -5.24 0.54
N PHE A 101 6.30 -5.13 0.01
CA PHE A 101 5.69 -6.14 -0.84
C PHE A 101 5.17 -5.45 -2.10
N ASN A 102 6.04 -5.31 -3.08
CA ASN A 102 5.73 -4.77 -4.39
C ASN A 102 6.60 -5.49 -5.42
N LEU A 103 6.04 -6.51 -6.07
CA LEU A 103 6.79 -7.45 -6.91
C LEU A 103 7.42 -6.80 -8.14
N THR A 104 6.77 -5.79 -8.70
CA THR A 104 7.23 -5.14 -9.93
C THR A 104 7.87 -3.78 -9.69
N THR A 105 7.74 -3.24 -8.48
CA THR A 105 8.19 -1.89 -8.09
C THR A 105 7.68 -0.74 -8.96
N LYS A 106 6.72 -1.00 -9.84
CA LYS A 106 6.09 0.02 -10.69
C LYS A 106 5.35 1.06 -9.86
N ARG A 107 5.39 2.30 -10.33
CA ARG A 107 4.66 3.43 -9.78
C ARG A 107 3.69 3.93 -10.83
N TYR A 108 2.52 4.37 -10.38
CA TYR A 108 1.46 4.81 -11.28
C TYR A 108 0.98 6.20 -10.87
N THR A 109 0.75 7.05 -11.87
CA THR A 109 0.00 8.29 -11.66
C THR A 109 -1.49 7.99 -11.56
N MET A 110 -2.27 8.93 -11.06
CA MET A 110 -3.74 8.81 -11.05
C MET A 110 -4.29 8.54 -12.46
N ARG A 111 -3.76 9.24 -13.46
CA ARG A 111 -4.14 9.07 -14.86
C ARG A 111 -3.86 7.66 -15.39
N ASP A 112 -2.75 7.05 -14.99
CA ASP A 112 -2.43 5.68 -15.38
C ASP A 112 -3.43 4.69 -14.77
N ILE A 113 -3.77 4.87 -13.48
CA ILE A 113 -4.74 4.02 -12.78
C ILE A 113 -6.14 4.17 -13.38
N GLU A 114 -6.58 5.38 -13.73
CA GLU A 114 -7.85 5.62 -14.41
C GLU A 114 -7.90 4.94 -15.80
N ALA A 115 -6.82 5.06 -16.59
CA ALA A 115 -6.72 4.42 -17.88
C ALA A 115 -6.77 2.89 -17.75
N ILE A 116 -6.00 2.31 -16.84
CA ILE A 116 -5.97 0.87 -16.56
C ILE A 116 -7.35 0.37 -16.07
N ALA A 117 -8.02 1.13 -15.20
CA ALA A 117 -9.34 0.75 -14.70
C ALA A 117 -10.42 0.70 -15.77
N SER A 118 -10.24 1.46 -16.86
CA SER A 118 -11.18 1.56 -17.97
C SER A 118 -10.86 0.61 -19.12
N ASP A 119 -9.69 -0.01 -19.13
CA ASP A 119 -9.20 -0.83 -20.24
C ASP A 119 -9.51 -2.32 -20.00
N GLN A 120 -10.25 -2.93 -20.93
CA GLN A 120 -10.63 -4.35 -20.86
C GLN A 120 -9.44 -5.32 -21.00
N GLN A 121 -8.27 -4.85 -21.46
CA GLN A 121 -7.04 -5.63 -21.48
C GLN A 121 -6.43 -5.83 -20.11
N TYR A 122 -7.00 -5.22 -19.07
CA TYR A 122 -6.53 -5.38 -17.71
C TYR A 122 -7.56 -6.10 -16.82
N ILE A 123 -7.03 -6.89 -15.90
CA ILE A 123 -7.75 -7.37 -14.73
C ILE A 123 -7.25 -6.57 -13.54
N THR A 124 -8.11 -5.80 -12.92
CA THR A 124 -7.75 -4.92 -11.82
C THR A 124 -8.45 -5.37 -10.55
N LEU A 125 -7.70 -5.60 -9.48
CA LEU A 125 -8.24 -6.01 -8.19
C LEU A 125 -7.67 -5.16 -7.07
N TYR A 126 -8.55 -4.69 -6.19
CA TYR A 126 -8.16 -4.19 -4.89
C TYR A 126 -8.69 -5.10 -3.78
N GLY A 127 -7.97 -5.19 -2.68
CA GLY A 127 -8.36 -5.95 -1.51
C GLY A 127 -8.45 -5.08 -0.26
N ARG A 128 -9.56 -5.22 0.47
CA ARG A 128 -9.73 -4.68 1.83
C ARG A 128 -9.74 -5.84 2.81
N LEU A 129 -9.18 -5.63 3.98
CA LEU A 129 -9.16 -6.62 5.05
C LEU A 129 -9.65 -6.00 6.36
N SER A 130 -10.59 -6.66 7.00
CA SER A 130 -11.00 -6.36 8.38
C SER A 130 -10.86 -7.60 9.24
N ASP A 131 -10.70 -7.40 10.54
CA ASP A 131 -10.67 -8.47 11.54
C ASP A 131 -11.33 -8.00 12.85
N LYS A 132 -11.34 -8.84 13.88
CA LYS A 132 -11.97 -8.50 15.17
C LYS A 132 -11.40 -7.26 15.86
N TYR A 133 -10.21 -6.80 15.49
CA TYR A 133 -9.58 -5.61 16.05
C TYR A 133 -9.84 -4.34 15.22
N GLY A 134 -10.35 -4.48 13.99
CA GLY A 134 -10.78 -3.36 13.19
C GLY A 134 -10.57 -3.50 11.68
N ASP A 135 -10.93 -2.46 10.94
CA ASP A 135 -10.77 -2.38 9.48
C ASP A 135 -9.37 -1.86 9.14
N ASN A 136 -8.60 -2.66 8.41
CA ASN A 136 -7.28 -2.25 7.90
C ASN A 136 -7.39 -1.38 6.64
N GLY A 137 -8.59 -1.15 6.12
CA GLY A 137 -8.83 -0.41 4.89
C GLY A 137 -8.42 -1.14 3.63
N LEU A 138 -8.13 -0.40 2.57
CA LEU A 138 -7.60 -0.94 1.31
C LEU A 138 -6.11 -1.24 1.50
N VAL A 139 -5.75 -2.51 1.38
CA VAL A 139 -4.43 -3.04 1.78
C VAL A 139 -3.71 -3.80 0.68
N ALA A 140 -4.39 -4.18 -0.40
CA ALA A 140 -3.79 -4.94 -1.50
C ALA A 140 -4.26 -4.40 -2.85
N VAL A 141 -3.38 -4.47 -3.84
CA VAL A 141 -3.67 -4.14 -5.25
C VAL A 141 -3.00 -5.18 -6.15
N SER A 142 -3.73 -5.65 -7.15
CA SER A 142 -3.22 -6.47 -8.23
C SER A 142 -3.71 -5.94 -9.57
N ILE A 143 -2.80 -5.86 -10.54
CA ILE A 143 -3.07 -5.48 -11.93
C ILE A 143 -2.48 -6.57 -12.81
N GLY A 144 -3.32 -7.28 -13.52
CA GLY A 144 -2.93 -8.25 -14.56
C GLY A 144 -3.19 -7.68 -15.94
N LYS A 145 -2.19 -7.66 -16.81
CA LYS A 145 -2.32 -7.26 -18.22
C LYS A 145 -2.51 -8.50 -19.07
N ILE A 146 -3.57 -8.50 -19.89
CA ILE A 146 -3.87 -9.59 -20.83
C ILE A 146 -3.12 -9.33 -22.12
N VAL A 147 -2.29 -10.31 -22.51
CA VAL A 147 -1.63 -10.33 -23.81
C VAL A 147 -1.90 -11.72 -24.40
N ASP A 148 -2.60 -11.77 -25.50
CA ASP A 148 -3.09 -13.00 -26.15
C ASP A 148 -3.92 -13.85 -25.14
N ASP A 149 -3.48 -15.04 -24.81
CA ASP A 149 -4.10 -15.99 -23.88
C ASP A 149 -3.47 -15.99 -22.47
N THR A 150 -2.61 -15.02 -22.19
CA THR A 150 -1.81 -14.97 -20.97
C THR A 150 -2.09 -13.70 -20.17
N CYS A 151 -2.26 -13.85 -18.87
CA CYS A 151 -2.31 -12.74 -17.92
C CYS A 151 -0.92 -12.50 -17.33
N HIS A 152 -0.32 -11.36 -17.61
CA HIS A 152 0.94 -10.92 -17.03
C HIS A 152 0.69 -10.07 -15.79
N ILE A 153 1.26 -10.43 -14.67
CA ILE A 153 1.17 -9.63 -13.44
C ILE A 153 1.98 -8.35 -13.63
N ASP A 154 1.30 -7.25 -13.90
CA ASP A 154 1.89 -5.93 -14.10
C ASP A 154 2.15 -5.21 -12.79
N CYS A 155 1.31 -5.43 -11.79
CA CYS A 155 1.46 -4.93 -10.43
C CYS A 155 0.90 -5.93 -9.44
N TRP A 156 1.66 -6.18 -8.37
CA TRP A 156 1.18 -6.91 -7.21
C TRP A 156 1.83 -6.33 -5.97
N LEU A 157 1.02 -5.72 -5.14
CA LEU A 157 1.51 -5.09 -3.92
C LEU A 157 0.55 -5.26 -2.76
N MET A 158 1.10 -5.19 -1.56
CA MET A 158 0.35 -5.30 -0.32
C MET A 158 0.96 -4.42 0.78
N SER A 159 0.10 -3.85 1.59
CA SER A 159 0.51 -3.11 2.78
C SER A 159 1.17 -4.05 3.79
N CYS A 160 2.29 -3.61 4.39
CA CYS A 160 2.98 -4.37 5.44
C CYS A 160 2.09 -4.73 6.63
N ARG A 161 1.00 -4.01 6.86
CA ARG A 161 0.03 -4.24 7.93
C ARG A 161 -0.64 -5.61 7.89
N VAL A 162 -0.73 -6.22 6.71
CA VAL A 162 -1.50 -7.46 6.48
C VAL A 162 -0.68 -8.60 5.92
N LEU A 163 0.63 -8.46 5.87
CA LEU A 163 1.51 -9.54 5.42
C LEU A 163 1.36 -10.78 6.30
N LYS A 164 1.48 -11.95 5.69
CA LYS A 164 1.35 -13.27 6.33
C LYS A 164 -0.02 -13.55 6.93
N ARG A 165 -1.08 -12.91 6.42
CA ARG A 165 -2.47 -13.13 6.85
C ARG A 165 -3.31 -13.80 5.77
N ASP A 166 -2.69 -14.56 4.88
CA ASP A 166 -3.32 -15.26 3.76
C ASP A 166 -4.04 -14.34 2.75
N MET A 167 -3.88 -13.03 2.89
CA MET A 167 -4.42 -12.06 1.93
C MET A 167 -3.75 -12.20 0.56
N GLU A 168 -2.50 -12.63 0.54
CA GLU A 168 -1.72 -12.96 -0.65
C GLU A 168 -2.44 -14.04 -1.47
N MET A 169 -2.84 -15.12 -0.80
CA MET A 169 -3.52 -16.25 -1.42
C MET A 169 -4.92 -15.85 -1.90
N ALA A 170 -5.67 -15.12 -1.07
CA ALA A 170 -6.99 -14.64 -1.44
C ALA A 170 -6.98 -13.73 -2.69
N MET A 171 -5.98 -12.85 -2.80
CA MET A 171 -5.78 -12.00 -3.99
C MET A 171 -5.42 -12.83 -5.22
N PHE A 172 -4.59 -13.88 -5.05
CA PHE A 172 -4.23 -14.77 -6.16
C PHE A 172 -5.43 -15.58 -6.64
N ASP A 173 -6.20 -16.15 -5.73
CA ASP A 173 -7.42 -16.89 -6.07
C ASP A 173 -8.41 -16.00 -6.84
N ALA A 174 -8.60 -14.75 -6.39
CA ALA A 174 -9.47 -13.80 -7.06
C ALA A 174 -8.96 -13.46 -8.47
N LEU A 175 -7.64 -13.26 -8.66
CA LEU A 175 -7.05 -13.03 -9.98
C LEU A 175 -7.23 -14.26 -10.88
N ALA A 176 -6.95 -15.44 -10.37
CA ALA A 176 -7.11 -16.70 -11.12
C ALA A 176 -8.55 -16.92 -11.55
N GLN A 177 -9.53 -16.66 -10.68
CA GLN A 177 -10.95 -16.73 -11.01
C GLN A 177 -11.33 -15.75 -12.11
N GLN A 178 -10.84 -14.50 -12.06
CA GLN A 178 -11.09 -13.50 -13.11
C GLN A 178 -10.45 -13.92 -14.45
N CYS A 179 -9.26 -14.51 -14.41
CA CYS A 179 -8.62 -15.08 -15.60
C CYS A 179 -9.47 -16.20 -16.22
N LEU A 180 -9.90 -17.15 -15.41
CA LEU A 180 -10.74 -18.29 -15.85
C LEU A 180 -12.06 -17.82 -16.45
N GLN A 181 -12.73 -16.83 -15.86
CA GLN A 181 -13.96 -16.26 -16.38
C GLN A 181 -13.78 -15.60 -17.76
N ARG A 182 -12.56 -15.16 -18.10
CA ARG A 182 -12.19 -14.59 -19.38
C ARG A 182 -11.56 -15.61 -20.35
N GLY A 183 -11.52 -16.90 -19.98
CA GLY A 183 -10.92 -17.95 -20.80
C GLY A 183 -9.39 -17.95 -20.82
N ILE A 184 -8.76 -17.31 -19.83
CA ILE A 184 -7.31 -17.21 -19.70
C ILE A 184 -6.84 -18.27 -18.70
N TYR A 185 -5.95 -19.16 -19.15
CA TYR A 185 -5.48 -20.29 -18.35
C TYR A 185 -4.01 -20.20 -17.94
N LYS A 186 -3.34 -19.10 -18.30
CA LYS A 186 -1.94 -18.87 -17.98
C LYS A 186 -1.74 -17.53 -17.30
N ILE A 187 -1.08 -17.55 -16.14
CA ILE A 187 -0.68 -16.35 -15.41
C ILE A 187 0.86 -16.38 -15.32
N VAL A 188 1.49 -15.25 -15.60
CA VAL A 188 2.95 -15.05 -15.54
C VAL A 188 3.22 -13.83 -14.68
N GLY A 189 4.20 -13.95 -13.76
CA GLY A 189 4.67 -12.89 -12.86
C GLY A 189 6.17 -12.80 -12.84
#